data_7bd45cce09615d3112ef9b743d3315ac
#
_entry.id   7bd45cce09615d3112ef9b743d3315ac
#
_cell.length_a   1.000
_cell.length_b   1.000
_cell.length_c   1.000
_cell.angle_alpha   90.00
_cell.angle_beta   90.00
_cell.angle_gamma   90.00
#
_symmetry.space_group_name_H-M   'P 1'
#
loop_
_entity.id
_entity.type
_entity.pdbx_description
1 polymer ?
#
loop_
_entity_poly.entity_id
_entity_poly.type
_entity_poly.pdbx_seq_one_letter_code
_entity_poly.pdbx_strand_id
1 'polypeptide(L)'
;MPDSFQKKLQHEIQQIDRLLDTFRPLLDIVKIREPDIIELSALATVLHSFYGGFENIFATIGKNLDDQVPTGVKWHKDLLIQMSKPTKNRSAIVGGRLHTELTGFLSFRHFFRNS
;
A
#
# COMPACT_ATOMS: atom_id res chain seq x y z
N MET A 1 -18.58 -7.55 -13.31
CA MET A 1 -17.31 -6.85 -13.13
C MET A 1 -16.52 -6.91 -14.42
N PRO A 2 -16.02 -5.78 -14.95
CA PRO A 2 -15.25 -5.82 -16.20
C PRO A 2 -13.97 -6.64 -16.03
N ASP A 3 -13.62 -7.41 -17.04
CA ASP A 3 -12.37 -8.18 -17.05
C ASP A 3 -11.15 -7.29 -16.83
N SER A 4 -11.19 -6.05 -17.36
CA SER A 4 -10.09 -5.10 -17.22
C SER A 4 -9.84 -4.72 -15.76
N PHE A 5 -10.89 -4.64 -14.94
CA PHE A 5 -10.77 -4.36 -13.51
C PHE A 5 -10.05 -5.51 -12.81
N GLN A 6 -10.48 -6.75 -13.05
CA GLN A 6 -9.85 -7.92 -12.45
C GLN A 6 -8.40 -8.07 -12.89
N LYS A 7 -8.13 -7.86 -14.17
CA LYS A 7 -6.77 -7.95 -14.71
C LYS A 7 -5.85 -6.91 -14.09
N LYS A 8 -6.36 -5.70 -13.88
CA LYS A 8 -5.57 -4.64 -13.26
C LYS A 8 -5.24 -4.97 -11.82
N LEU A 9 -6.22 -5.48 -11.04
CA LEU A 9 -5.98 -5.91 -9.67
C LEU A 9 -4.96 -7.03 -9.61
N GLN A 10 -5.09 -8.04 -10.48
CA GLN A 10 -4.15 -9.15 -10.53
C GLN A 10 -2.74 -8.67 -10.86
N HIS A 11 -2.62 -7.73 -11.80
CA HIS A 11 -1.33 -7.16 -12.17
C HIS A 11 -0.67 -6.46 -10.97
N GLU A 12 -1.43 -5.64 -10.25
CA GLU A 12 -0.90 -4.93 -9.08
C GLU A 12 -0.47 -5.91 -7.97
N ILE A 13 -1.25 -6.96 -7.73
CA ILE A 13 -0.90 -7.99 -6.75
C ILE A 13 0.38 -8.71 -7.17
N GLN A 14 0.52 -9.05 -8.44
CA GLN A 14 1.73 -9.68 -8.96
C GLN A 14 2.96 -8.80 -8.80
N GLN A 15 2.81 -7.48 -8.99
CA GLN A 15 3.92 -6.56 -8.79
C GLN A 15 4.37 -6.51 -7.33
N ILE A 16 3.42 -6.54 -6.40
CA ILE A 16 3.74 -6.60 -4.97
C ILE A 16 4.47 -7.90 -4.63
N ASP A 17 3.97 -9.03 -5.11
CA ASP A 17 4.61 -10.33 -4.88
C ASP A 17 6.02 -10.37 -5.44
N ARG A 18 6.21 -9.84 -6.64
CA ARG A 18 7.53 -9.77 -7.27
C ARG A 18 8.49 -8.89 -6.48
N LEU A 19 7.99 -7.76 -5.96
CA LEU A 19 8.79 -6.87 -5.12
C LEU A 19 9.28 -7.61 -3.86
N LEU A 20 8.37 -8.30 -3.18
CA LEU A 20 8.71 -9.03 -1.96
C LEU A 20 9.70 -10.16 -2.26
N ASP A 21 9.52 -10.89 -3.35
CA ASP A 21 10.43 -11.97 -3.73
C ASP A 21 11.81 -11.43 -4.07
N THR A 22 11.88 -10.32 -4.81
CA THR A 22 13.15 -9.72 -5.21
C THR A 22 13.97 -9.29 -4.00
N PHE A 23 13.31 -8.73 -2.98
CA PHE A 23 13.99 -8.20 -1.80
C PHE A 23 13.91 -9.13 -0.59
N ARG A 24 13.55 -10.40 -0.79
CA ARG A 24 13.47 -11.36 0.31
C ARG A 24 14.77 -11.48 1.11
N PRO A 25 15.96 -11.50 0.48
CA PRO A 25 17.20 -11.54 1.26
C PRO A 25 17.31 -10.37 2.24
N LEU A 26 16.91 -9.17 1.84
CA LEU A 26 16.91 -8.00 2.71
C LEU A 26 15.91 -8.16 3.84
N LEU A 27 14.69 -8.63 3.52
CA LEU A 27 13.66 -8.85 4.53
C LEU A 27 14.08 -9.88 5.57
N ASP A 28 14.80 -10.91 5.15
CA ASP A 28 15.31 -11.94 6.06
C ASP A 28 16.40 -11.37 6.97
N ILE A 29 17.27 -10.53 6.44
CA ILE A 29 18.35 -9.91 7.21
C ILE A 29 17.79 -9.04 8.35
N VAL A 30 16.78 -8.20 8.07
CA VAL A 30 16.24 -7.28 9.06
C VAL A 30 15.49 -7.98 10.19
N LYS A 31 15.16 -9.26 10.03
CA LYS A 31 14.54 -10.06 11.09
C LYS A 31 15.55 -10.54 12.12
N ILE A 32 16.83 -10.63 11.76
CA ILE A 32 17.86 -11.25 12.59
C ILE A 32 18.91 -10.27 13.10
N ARG A 33 18.98 -9.08 12.53
CA ARG A 33 19.90 -8.03 13.02
C ARG A 33 19.42 -6.66 12.53
N GLU A 34 19.97 -5.62 13.15
CA GLU A 34 19.67 -4.26 12.68
C GLU A 34 20.28 -4.02 11.32
N PRO A 35 19.56 -3.36 10.41
CA PRO A 35 20.09 -3.03 9.09
C PRO A 35 21.15 -1.93 9.19
N ASP A 36 22.17 -2.02 8.33
CA ASP A 36 23.11 -0.91 8.15
C ASP A 36 22.45 0.20 7.32
N ILE A 37 23.20 1.28 7.06
CA ILE A 37 22.63 2.45 6.38
C ILE A 37 22.23 2.13 4.93
N ILE A 38 22.96 1.25 4.26
CA ILE A 38 22.65 0.84 2.88
C ILE A 38 21.38 -0.01 2.88
N GLU A 39 21.32 -0.97 3.80
CA GLU A 39 20.15 -1.84 3.94
C GLU A 39 18.91 -1.05 4.35
N LEU A 40 19.08 -0.05 5.23
CA LEU A 40 17.98 0.80 5.66
C LEU A 40 17.43 1.61 4.49
N SER A 41 18.29 2.15 3.64
CA SER A 41 17.89 2.88 2.44
C SER A 41 17.14 1.99 1.47
N ALA A 42 17.62 0.76 1.27
CA ALA A 42 16.94 -0.22 0.41
C ALA A 42 15.58 -0.59 0.99
N LEU A 43 15.50 -0.81 2.31
CA LEU A 43 14.25 -1.14 2.98
C LEU A 43 13.23 -0.02 2.83
N ALA A 44 13.64 1.24 2.99
CA ALA A 44 12.76 2.38 2.79
C ALA A 44 12.19 2.41 1.37
N THR A 45 13.01 2.11 0.37
CA THR A 45 12.58 2.03 -1.03
C THR A 45 11.55 0.91 -1.22
N VAL A 46 11.80 -0.26 -0.66
CA VAL A 46 10.88 -1.40 -0.72
C VAL A 46 9.53 -1.04 -0.09
N LEU A 47 9.56 -0.45 1.09
CA LEU A 47 8.33 -0.06 1.80
C LEU A 47 7.55 0.99 1.03
N HIS A 48 8.24 1.95 0.43
CA HIS A 48 7.60 2.97 -0.42
C HIS A 48 6.89 2.32 -1.61
N SER A 49 7.55 1.41 -2.30
CA SER A 49 6.97 0.71 -3.45
C SER A 49 5.82 -0.20 -3.03
N PHE A 50 5.98 -0.88 -1.90
CA PHE A 50 4.96 -1.76 -1.34
C PHE A 50 3.68 -0.98 -1.04
N TYR A 51 3.80 0.14 -0.34
CA TYR A 51 2.65 0.99 -0.02
C TYR A 51 2.03 1.58 -1.29
N GLY A 52 2.86 2.01 -2.25
CA GLY A 52 2.37 2.51 -3.54
C GLY A 52 1.54 1.47 -4.28
N GLY A 53 1.93 0.18 -4.20
CA GLY A 53 1.15 -0.90 -4.77
C GLY A 53 -0.23 -1.02 -4.13
N PHE A 54 -0.32 -0.91 -2.80
CA PHE A 54 -1.62 -0.90 -2.12
C PHE A 54 -2.46 0.30 -2.53
N GLU A 55 -1.86 1.48 -2.64
CA GLU A 55 -2.60 2.66 -3.09
C GLU A 55 -3.16 2.48 -4.49
N ASN A 56 -2.42 1.85 -5.39
CA ASN A 56 -2.90 1.55 -6.73
C ASN A 56 -4.10 0.61 -6.69
N ILE A 57 -4.05 -0.41 -5.84
CA ILE A 57 -5.18 -1.33 -5.64
C ILE A 57 -6.38 -0.57 -5.10
N PHE A 58 -6.20 0.23 -4.06
CA PHE A 58 -7.27 0.99 -3.44
C PHE A 58 -7.90 1.99 -4.40
N ALA A 59 -7.08 2.70 -5.18
CA ALA A 59 -7.57 3.64 -6.18
C ALA A 59 -8.37 2.93 -7.26
N THR A 60 -7.92 1.75 -7.68
CA THR A 60 -8.64 0.94 -8.66
C THR A 60 -10.01 0.52 -8.13
N ILE A 61 -10.07 0.10 -6.87
CA ILE A 61 -11.33 -0.26 -6.22
C ILE A 61 -12.23 0.96 -6.09
N GLY A 62 -11.70 2.09 -5.63
CA GLY A 62 -12.46 3.33 -5.50
C GLY A 62 -13.07 3.77 -6.81
N LYS A 63 -12.27 3.73 -7.88
CA LYS A 63 -12.73 4.14 -9.20
C LYS A 63 -13.82 3.22 -9.75
N ASN A 64 -13.68 1.91 -9.56
CA ASN A 64 -14.56 0.93 -10.20
C ASN A 64 -15.76 0.52 -9.37
N LEU A 65 -15.66 0.53 -8.04
CA LEU A 65 -16.74 0.11 -7.15
C LEU A 65 -17.39 1.26 -6.40
N ASP A 66 -16.61 2.27 -6.03
CA ASP A 66 -17.12 3.42 -5.27
C ASP A 66 -17.46 4.61 -6.16
N ASP A 67 -16.99 4.57 -7.40
CA ASP A 67 -17.17 5.64 -8.38
C ASP A 67 -16.58 6.96 -7.92
N GLN A 68 -15.58 6.91 -7.05
CA GLN A 68 -14.87 8.10 -6.60
C GLN A 68 -13.48 7.74 -6.08
N VAL A 69 -12.53 8.66 -6.25
CA VAL A 69 -11.19 8.56 -5.70
C VAL A 69 -10.84 9.93 -5.12
N PRO A 70 -10.32 9.97 -3.88
CA PRO A 70 -9.96 11.26 -3.28
C PRO A 70 -8.88 11.99 -4.07
N THR A 71 -8.95 13.31 -4.03
CA THR A 71 -7.96 14.20 -4.62
C THR A 71 -7.54 15.22 -3.56
N GLY A 72 -6.46 15.96 -3.84
CA GLY A 72 -5.99 17.00 -2.93
C GLY A 72 -4.78 16.54 -2.12
N VAL A 73 -4.33 17.39 -1.20
CA VAL A 73 -3.08 17.16 -0.47
C VAL A 73 -3.14 15.98 0.49
N LYS A 74 -4.33 15.60 0.94
CA LYS A 74 -4.53 14.50 1.89
C LYS A 74 -5.08 13.24 1.24
N TRP A 75 -4.93 13.08 -0.07
CA TRP A 75 -5.57 11.99 -0.79
C TRP A 75 -5.14 10.61 -0.28
N HIS A 76 -3.89 10.44 0.17
CA HIS A 76 -3.41 9.16 0.71
C HIS A 76 -4.21 8.74 1.93
N LYS A 77 -4.38 9.68 2.88
CA LYS A 77 -5.12 9.43 4.11
C LYS A 77 -6.60 9.20 3.82
N ASP A 78 -7.17 10.03 2.95
CA ASP A 78 -8.59 9.95 2.61
C ASP A 78 -8.90 8.62 1.90
N LEU A 79 -8.00 8.15 1.04
CA LEU A 79 -8.16 6.87 0.35
C LEU A 79 -8.16 5.71 1.35
N LEU A 80 -7.26 5.74 2.33
CA LEU A 80 -7.21 4.72 3.37
C LEU A 80 -8.49 4.71 4.19
N ILE A 81 -9.01 5.88 4.56
CA ILE A 81 -10.28 6.00 5.27
C ILE A 81 -11.42 5.44 4.43
N GLN A 82 -11.45 5.77 3.14
CA GLN A 82 -12.47 5.28 2.22
C GLN A 82 -12.48 3.75 2.17
N MET A 83 -11.30 3.13 2.09
CA MET A 83 -11.18 1.67 2.01
C MET A 83 -11.54 0.99 3.33
N SER A 84 -11.51 1.70 4.45
CA SER A 84 -11.84 1.14 5.76
C SER A 84 -13.35 1.12 6.03
N LYS A 85 -14.16 1.68 5.13
CA LYS A 85 -15.60 1.76 5.27
C LYS A 85 -16.29 0.91 4.20
N PRO A 86 -17.40 0.24 4.53
CA PRO A 86 -18.18 -0.48 3.53
C PRO A 86 -18.99 0.50 2.68
N THR A 87 -19.34 0.05 1.46
CA THR A 87 -20.26 0.76 0.59
C THR A 87 -21.41 -0.17 0.22
N LYS A 88 -22.36 0.32 -0.56
CA LYS A 88 -23.46 -0.52 -1.08
C LYS A 88 -22.96 -1.69 -1.90
N ASN A 89 -21.82 -1.51 -2.56
CA ASN A 89 -21.31 -2.46 -3.55
C ASN A 89 -20.21 -3.36 -3.02
N ARG A 90 -19.75 -3.14 -1.80
CA ARG A 90 -18.66 -3.93 -1.24
C ARG A 90 -18.58 -3.77 0.29
N SER A 91 -17.94 -4.75 0.93
CA SER A 91 -17.58 -4.64 2.34
C SER A 91 -16.31 -3.79 2.49
N ALA A 92 -15.93 -3.49 3.72
CA ALA A 92 -14.68 -2.80 3.99
C ALA A 92 -13.50 -3.61 3.46
N ILE A 93 -12.58 -2.96 2.76
CA ILE A 93 -11.38 -3.61 2.22
C ILE A 93 -10.31 -3.70 3.30
N VAL A 94 -10.20 -2.67 4.13
CA VAL A 94 -9.16 -2.55 5.16
C VAL A 94 -9.83 -2.69 6.52
N GLY A 95 -9.46 -3.74 7.27
CA GLY A 95 -9.92 -3.90 8.65
C GLY A 95 -9.19 -2.95 9.60
N GLY A 96 -9.69 -2.86 10.84
CA GLY A 96 -9.14 -1.92 11.82
C GLY A 96 -7.65 -2.09 12.07
N ARG A 97 -7.17 -3.33 12.18
CA ARG A 97 -5.76 -3.61 12.39
C ARG A 97 -4.91 -3.16 11.21
N LEU A 98 -5.32 -3.51 9.99
CA LEU A 98 -4.59 -3.11 8.79
C LEU A 98 -4.61 -1.59 8.62
N HIS A 99 -5.73 -0.96 8.93
CA HIS A 99 -5.84 0.50 8.90
C HIS A 99 -4.80 1.15 9.83
N THR A 100 -4.67 0.64 11.04
CA THR A 100 -3.70 1.14 12.00
C THR A 100 -2.27 0.96 11.50
N GLU A 101 -1.95 -0.21 10.95
CA GLU A 101 -0.62 -0.50 10.44
C GLU A 101 -0.26 0.40 9.24
N LEU A 102 -1.19 0.58 8.31
CA LEU A 102 -0.96 1.44 7.15
C LEU A 102 -0.87 2.91 7.53
N THR A 103 -1.65 3.36 8.51
CA THR A 103 -1.56 4.72 9.04
C THR A 103 -0.18 4.97 9.65
N GLY A 104 0.32 4.00 10.40
CA GLY A 104 1.67 4.07 10.95
C GLY A 104 2.73 4.17 9.86
N PHE A 105 2.56 3.41 8.79
CA PHE A 105 3.48 3.46 7.67
C PHE A 105 3.44 4.81 6.94
N LEU A 106 2.25 5.39 6.77
CA LEU A 106 2.12 6.73 6.18
C LEU A 106 2.87 7.78 7.00
N SER A 107 2.77 7.72 8.33
CA SER A 107 3.47 8.63 9.22
C SER A 107 4.98 8.45 9.08
N PHE A 108 5.46 7.21 9.03
CA PHE A 108 6.87 6.89 8.82
C PHE A 108 7.37 7.43 7.49
N ARG A 109 6.61 7.21 6.41
CA ARG A 109 6.95 7.68 5.08
C ARG A 109 7.09 9.19 5.04
N HIS A 110 6.15 9.88 5.67
CA HIS A 110 6.16 11.35 5.73
C HIS A 110 7.41 11.83 6.48
N PHE A 111 7.69 11.25 7.63
CA PHE A 111 8.87 11.57 8.42
C PHE A 111 10.15 11.33 7.61
N PHE A 112 10.27 10.18 6.98
CA PHE A 112 11.46 9.80 6.23
C PHE A 112 11.72 10.75 5.05
N ARG A 113 10.66 11.16 4.36
CA ARG A 113 10.80 12.08 3.22
C ARG A 113 11.22 13.47 3.64
N ASN A 114 10.89 13.88 4.86
CA ASN A 114 11.13 15.24 5.34
C ASN A 114 12.34 15.34 6.28
N SER A 115 13.02 14.25 6.49
CA SER A 115 14.26 14.25 7.25
C SER A 115 15.45 14.05 6.32
#